data_1a701b3636a5fd4f7d39054e9fb223f7
#
_entry.id   1a701b3636a5fd4f7d39054e9fb223f7
#
_cell.length_a   1.000
_cell.length_b   1.000
_cell.length_c   1.000
_cell.angle_alpha   90.00
_cell.angle_beta   90.00
_cell.angle_gamma   90.00
#
_symmetry.space_group_name_H-M   'P 1'
#
loop_
_entity.id
_entity.type
_entity.pdbx_description
1 polymer ?
#
loop_
_entity_poly.entity_id
_entity_poly.type
_entity_poly.pdbx_seq_one_letter_code
_entity_poly.pdbx_strand_id
1 'polypeptide(L)'
;MTKKELNVVMFSGGRGNDTLVKLLKKYSNISLNIIVNAYDDGLSTGRIRNCINDILGPSDVRKNIARLMNTDSDNLKTLQSLIEYRLPLNLTHEIGVSILD
;
A
#
# COMPACT_ATOMS: atom_id res chain seq x y z
N MET A 1 -34.18 -6.25 4.56
CA MET A 1 -33.28 -7.17 3.83
C MET A 1 -31.86 -6.99 4.33
N THR A 2 -31.26 -8.04 4.86
CA THR A 2 -29.81 -8.07 5.17
C THR A 2 -29.06 -8.11 3.84
N LYS A 3 -28.13 -7.18 3.63
CA LYS A 3 -27.24 -7.23 2.48
C LYS A 3 -26.34 -8.46 2.59
N LYS A 4 -26.24 -9.22 1.52
CA LYS A 4 -25.35 -10.36 1.44
C LYS A 4 -23.90 -9.91 1.59
N GLU A 5 -23.15 -10.49 2.50
CA GLU A 5 -21.70 -10.26 2.61
C GLU A 5 -20.99 -10.87 1.40
N LEU A 6 -20.08 -10.10 0.85
CA LEU A 6 -19.24 -10.51 -0.29
C LEU A 6 -17.77 -10.48 0.11
N ASN A 7 -17.11 -11.62 -0.06
CA ASN A 7 -15.66 -11.67 0.05
C ASN A 7 -15.06 -11.46 -1.33
N VAL A 8 -14.30 -10.39 -1.48
CA VAL A 8 -13.62 -10.03 -2.73
C VAL A 8 -12.12 -10.20 -2.52
N VAL A 9 -11.48 -10.93 -3.42
CA VAL A 9 -10.02 -11.06 -3.48
C VAL A 9 -9.54 -10.38 -4.75
N MET A 10 -8.55 -9.52 -4.61
CA MET A 10 -8.00 -8.76 -5.72
C MET A 10 -6.48 -8.86 -5.75
N PHE A 11 -5.93 -9.14 -6.93
CA PHE A 11 -4.49 -9.02 -7.16
C PHE A 11 -4.13 -7.55 -7.40
N SER A 12 -3.10 -7.06 -6.74
CA SER A 12 -2.68 -5.67 -6.83
C SER A 12 -1.16 -5.55 -6.88
N GLY A 13 -0.70 -4.60 -7.68
CA GLY A 13 0.66 -4.07 -7.61
C GLY A 13 0.68 -2.78 -6.78
N GLY A 14 1.38 -1.74 -7.26
CA GLY A 14 1.50 -0.45 -6.59
C GLY A 14 0.21 0.37 -6.58
N ARG A 15 0.03 1.29 -7.54
CA ARG A 15 -1.06 2.27 -7.54
C ARG A 15 -2.19 1.99 -8.53
N GLY A 16 -2.06 1.01 -9.40
CA GLY A 16 -2.99 0.79 -10.51
C GLY A 16 -4.45 0.58 -10.11
N ASN A 17 -4.69 0.07 -8.91
CA ASN A 17 -6.03 -0.26 -8.41
C ASN A 17 -6.61 0.74 -7.40
N ASP A 18 -6.03 1.92 -7.26
CA ASP A 18 -6.43 2.93 -6.26
C ASP A 18 -7.92 3.27 -6.33
N THR A 19 -8.42 3.56 -7.51
CA THR A 19 -9.81 3.95 -7.73
C THR A 19 -10.77 2.81 -7.39
N LEU A 20 -10.43 1.59 -7.79
CA LEU A 20 -11.25 0.41 -7.52
C LEU A 20 -11.30 0.09 -6.02
N VAL A 21 -10.16 0.13 -5.33
CA VAL A 21 -10.10 -0.08 -3.87
C VAL A 21 -10.93 0.97 -3.13
N LYS A 22 -10.80 2.25 -3.49
CA LYS A 22 -11.60 3.33 -2.92
C LYS A 22 -13.10 3.15 -3.15
N LEU A 23 -13.48 2.65 -4.31
CA LEU A 23 -14.88 2.35 -4.61
C LEU A 23 -15.39 1.19 -3.75
N LEU A 24 -14.69 0.07 -3.72
CA LEU A 24 -15.10 -1.12 -2.98
C LEU A 24 -15.19 -0.88 -1.47
N LYS A 25 -14.30 -0.06 -0.91
CA LYS A 25 -14.33 0.32 0.51
C LYS A 25 -15.59 1.08 0.94
N LYS A 26 -16.34 1.66 0.00
CA LYS A 26 -17.60 2.37 0.32
C LYS A 26 -18.74 1.41 0.69
N TYR A 27 -18.61 0.14 0.38
CA TYR A 27 -19.65 -0.84 0.62
C TYR A 27 -19.36 -1.64 1.89
N SER A 28 -20.17 -1.45 2.93
CA SER A 28 -19.99 -2.10 4.23
C SER A 28 -20.18 -3.63 4.19
N ASN A 29 -20.81 -4.15 3.14
CA ASN A 29 -21.02 -5.57 2.94
C ASN A 29 -19.93 -6.25 2.10
N ILE A 30 -18.85 -5.54 1.79
CA ILE A 30 -17.70 -6.09 1.06
C ILE A 30 -16.52 -6.24 2.02
N SER A 31 -16.04 -7.48 2.15
CA SER A 31 -14.76 -7.80 2.77
C SER A 31 -13.70 -7.88 1.66
N LEU A 32 -12.81 -6.89 1.62
CA LEU A 32 -11.79 -6.78 0.57
C LEU A 32 -10.47 -7.34 1.06
N ASN A 33 -9.94 -8.30 0.32
CA ASN A 33 -8.65 -8.92 0.52
C ASN A 33 -7.75 -8.62 -0.68
N ILE A 34 -6.53 -8.18 -0.44
CA ILE A 34 -5.59 -7.84 -1.51
C ILE A 34 -4.38 -8.77 -1.45
N ILE A 35 -4.07 -9.38 -2.59
CA ILE A 35 -2.84 -10.17 -2.79
C ILE A 35 -1.85 -9.27 -3.54
N VAL A 36 -0.74 -8.97 -2.90
CA VAL A 36 0.29 -8.05 -3.42
C VAL A 36 1.46 -8.83 -3.98
N ASN A 37 1.92 -8.44 -5.18
CA ASN A 37 3.17 -8.96 -5.73
C ASN A 37 4.36 -8.25 -5.05
N ALA A 38 5.08 -8.98 -4.20
CA ALA A 38 6.27 -8.47 -3.53
C ALA A 38 7.58 -8.68 -4.31
N TYR A 39 7.51 -9.34 -5.46
CA TYR A 39 8.65 -9.59 -6.35
C TYR A 39 8.80 -8.56 -7.47
N ASP A 40 8.05 -7.49 -7.42
CA ASP A 40 8.13 -6.43 -8.41
C ASP A 40 9.45 -5.66 -8.30
N ASP A 41 10.03 -5.29 -9.44
CA ASP A 41 11.24 -4.47 -9.56
C ASP A 41 10.90 -3.01 -9.95
N GLY A 42 9.69 -2.56 -9.66
CA GLY A 42 9.28 -1.17 -9.86
C GLY A 42 10.11 -0.18 -9.04
N LEU A 43 10.02 1.10 -9.37
CA LEU A 43 10.92 2.19 -8.93
C LEU A 43 11.52 2.05 -7.51
N SER A 44 10.74 2.24 -6.45
CA SER A 44 11.27 2.22 -5.07
C SER A 44 11.62 0.80 -4.61
N THR A 45 10.79 -0.18 -4.95
CA THR A 45 11.04 -1.60 -4.63
C THR A 45 12.30 -2.10 -5.32
N GLY A 46 12.46 -1.82 -6.62
CA GLY A 46 13.66 -2.21 -7.36
C GLY A 46 14.93 -1.58 -6.81
N ARG A 47 14.87 -0.32 -6.38
CA ARG A 47 16.01 0.36 -5.74
C ARG A 47 16.40 -0.28 -4.42
N ILE A 48 15.44 -0.62 -3.57
CA ILE A 48 15.70 -1.30 -2.29
C ILE A 48 16.31 -2.69 -2.56
N ARG A 49 15.75 -3.45 -3.48
CA ARG A 49 16.25 -4.79 -3.84
C ARG A 49 17.64 -4.77 -4.46
N ASN A 50 18.02 -3.69 -5.14
CA ASN A 50 19.38 -3.49 -5.64
C ASN A 50 20.38 -3.17 -4.52
N CYS A 51 19.92 -2.57 -3.43
CA CYS A 51 20.76 -2.27 -2.26
C CYS A 51 20.90 -3.48 -1.33
N ILE A 52 19.84 -4.25 -1.20
CA ILE A 52 19.78 -5.42 -0.29
C ILE A 52 19.34 -6.62 -1.13
N ASN A 53 20.26 -7.53 -1.39
CA ASN A 53 19.98 -8.73 -2.16
C ASN A 53 19.00 -9.65 -1.43
N ASP A 54 18.23 -10.40 -2.20
CA ASP A 54 17.34 -11.48 -1.75
C ASP A 54 16.21 -11.09 -0.78
N ILE A 55 15.81 -9.81 -0.79
CA ILE A 55 14.63 -9.39 -0.03
C ILE A 55 13.41 -9.21 -0.93
N LEU A 56 12.24 -9.43 -0.36
CA LEU A 56 10.97 -9.05 -0.98
C LEU A 56 10.79 -7.53 -0.90
N GLY A 57 10.19 -6.94 -1.93
CA GLY A 57 9.97 -5.50 -1.97
C GLY A 57 8.85 -5.06 -1.02
N PRO A 58 9.12 -4.22 -0.04
CA PRO A 58 8.13 -3.79 0.95
C PRO A 58 7.21 -2.69 0.45
N SER A 59 7.62 -1.94 -0.58
CA SER A 59 6.97 -0.69 -0.97
C SER A 59 5.52 -0.86 -1.42
N ASP A 60 5.22 -1.89 -2.21
CA ASP A 60 3.86 -2.13 -2.69
C ASP A 60 2.95 -2.69 -1.60
N VAL A 61 3.49 -3.51 -0.71
CA VAL A 61 2.77 -3.97 0.49
C VAL A 61 2.39 -2.77 1.36
N ARG A 62 3.32 -1.86 1.65
CA ARG A 62 3.10 -0.65 2.42
C ARG A 62 2.01 0.25 1.77
N LYS A 63 2.09 0.47 0.45
CA LYS A 63 1.08 1.27 -0.28
C LYS A 63 -0.31 0.66 -0.17
N ASN A 64 -0.43 -0.66 -0.26
CA ASN A 64 -1.72 -1.33 -0.14
C ASN A 64 -2.26 -1.30 1.29
N ILE A 65 -1.40 -1.41 2.31
CA ILE A 65 -1.78 -1.23 3.71
C ILE A 65 -2.33 0.18 3.93
N ALA A 66 -1.62 1.22 3.52
CA ALA A 66 -2.06 2.60 3.65
C ALA A 66 -3.43 2.84 2.97
N ARG A 67 -3.64 2.22 1.82
CA ARG A 67 -4.87 2.32 1.04
C ARG A 67 -6.06 1.63 1.69
N LEU A 68 -5.83 0.50 2.37
CA LEU A 68 -6.87 -0.25 3.07
C LEU A 68 -7.24 0.35 4.44
N MET A 69 -6.39 1.21 5.00
CA MET A 69 -6.63 1.81 6.30
C MET A 69 -7.96 2.56 6.34
N ASN A 70 -8.65 2.44 7.48
CA ASN A 70 -9.74 3.33 7.79
C ASN A 70 -9.17 4.71 8.21
N THR A 71 -9.71 5.78 7.66
CA THR A 71 -9.28 7.15 7.93
C THR A 71 -10.38 8.01 8.54
N ASP A 72 -11.30 7.40 9.27
CA ASP A 72 -12.46 8.08 9.86
C ASP A 72 -12.08 8.98 11.05
N SER A 73 -10.90 8.80 11.64
CA SER A 73 -10.39 9.64 12.72
C SER A 73 -9.11 10.37 12.31
N ASP A 74 -8.83 11.51 12.97
CA ASP A 74 -7.61 12.29 12.71
C ASP A 74 -6.33 11.51 13.06
N ASN A 75 -6.37 10.69 14.10
CA ASN A 75 -5.26 9.83 14.48
C ASN A 75 -4.92 8.81 13.37
N LEU A 76 -5.94 8.21 12.75
CA LEU A 76 -5.74 7.27 11.65
C LEU A 76 -5.25 7.96 10.37
N LYS A 77 -5.71 9.18 10.09
CA LYS A 77 -5.18 10.00 8.98
C LYS A 77 -3.71 10.34 9.21
N THR A 78 -3.34 10.71 10.44
CA THR A 78 -1.94 10.99 10.81
C THR A 78 -1.07 9.75 10.64
N LEU A 79 -1.56 8.59 11.08
CA LEU A 79 -0.86 7.32 10.91
C LEU A 79 -0.68 6.97 9.43
N GLN A 80 -1.71 7.15 8.61
CA GLN A 80 -1.61 6.95 7.16
C GLN A 80 -0.55 7.86 6.54
N SER A 81 -0.53 9.14 6.92
CA SER A 81 0.47 10.10 6.45
C SER A 81 1.90 9.70 6.83
N LEU A 82 2.08 9.13 8.03
CA LEU A 82 3.36 8.62 8.48
C LEU A 82 3.79 7.38 7.66
N ILE A 83 2.88 6.47 7.40
CA ILE A 83 3.14 5.29 6.57
C ILE A 83 3.52 5.68 5.14
N GLU A 84 2.96 6.74 4.61
CA GLU A 84 3.23 7.25 3.26
C GLU A 84 4.40 8.22 3.18
N TYR A 85 4.93 8.67 4.34
CA TYR A 85 6.03 9.65 4.38
C TYR A 85 7.27 9.10 3.68
N ARG A 86 7.84 9.94 2.83
CA ARG A 86 9.07 9.64 2.11
C ARG A 86 10.24 10.42 2.69
N LEU A 87 11.35 9.73 2.87
CA LEU A 87 12.59 10.38 3.27
C LEU A 87 13.05 11.37 2.18
N PRO A 88 13.57 12.54 2.57
CA PRO A 88 14.14 13.49 1.62
C PRO A 88 15.26 12.87 0.78
N LEU A 89 15.29 13.20 -0.51
CA LEU A 89 16.27 12.63 -1.45
C LEU A 89 17.71 12.90 -1.07
N ASN A 90 18.00 14.05 -0.45
CA ASN A 90 19.32 14.39 0.03
C ASN A 90 19.84 13.49 1.17
N LEU A 91 18.94 12.82 1.88
CA LEU A 91 19.28 11.85 2.93
C LEU A 91 19.37 10.41 2.42
N THR A 92 18.78 10.12 1.29
CA THR A 92 18.63 8.76 0.75
C THR A 92 19.39 8.54 -0.55
N HIS A 93 20.27 9.45 -0.96
CA HIS A 93 20.98 9.36 -2.25
C HIS A 93 20.05 9.03 -3.41
N GLU A 94 18.94 9.74 -3.52
CA GLU A 94 17.92 9.56 -4.58
C GLU A 94 17.12 8.24 -4.53
N ILE A 95 17.19 7.47 -3.48
CA ILE A 95 16.45 6.22 -3.38
C ILE A 95 14.94 6.45 -3.27
N GLY A 96 14.49 7.55 -2.65
CA GLY A 96 13.07 7.91 -2.57
C GLY A 96 12.22 6.89 -1.82
N VAL A 97 12.77 6.29 -0.77
CA VAL A 97 12.09 5.29 0.06
C VAL A 97 11.26 5.93 1.15
N SER A 98 10.27 5.21 1.64
CA SER A 98 9.55 5.55 2.86
C SER A 98 10.37 5.15 4.10
N ILE A 99 10.05 5.77 5.23
CA ILE A 99 10.65 5.42 6.52
C ILE A 99 10.32 3.97 6.93
N LEU A 100 9.26 3.40 6.38
CA LEU A 100 8.81 2.03 6.65
C LEU A 100 9.22 1.01 5.57
N ASP A 101 9.87 1.47 4.51
CA ASP A 101 10.42 0.58 3.51
C ASP A 101 11.77 0.03 3.98
#